data_9595fac6fc755750f5cfe89518d74e2b
#
_entry.id   9595fac6fc755750f5cfe89518d74e2b
#
_cell.length_a   1.000
_cell.length_b   1.000
_cell.length_c   1.000
_cell.angle_alpha   90.00
_cell.angle_beta   90.00
_cell.angle_gamma   90.00
#
_symmetry.space_group_name_H-M   'P 1'
#
loop_
_entity.id
_entity.type
_entity.pdbx_description
1 polymer ?
#
loop_
_entity_poly.entity_id
_entity_poly.type
_entity_poly.pdbx_seq_one_letter_code
_entity_poly.pdbx_strand_id
1 'polypeptide(L)' 'MISITRTGADTQNGNKPILELRGLSTDTKPTDVSNGSIYIEINTGKVFMFDAENEQWKEI' A
#
# COMPACT_ATOMS: atom_id res chain seq x y z
N MET A 1 -12.40 7.21 -0.23
CA MET A 1 -12.23 6.47 -1.52
C MET A 1 -10.75 6.33 -1.81
N ILE A 2 -10.31 5.13 -2.15
CA ILE A 2 -8.90 4.88 -2.46
C ILE A 2 -8.69 4.92 -3.97
N SER A 3 -7.73 5.73 -4.41
CA SER A 3 -7.25 5.74 -5.80
C SER A 3 -6.01 4.87 -5.90
N ILE A 4 -5.89 4.10 -6.97
CA ILE A 4 -4.85 3.08 -7.10
C ILE A 4 -4.09 3.26 -8.41
N THR A 5 -2.75 3.26 -8.33
CA THR A 5 -1.87 3.12 -9.48
C THR A 5 -1.06 1.85 -9.30
N ARG A 6 -1.13 0.95 -10.27
CA ARG A 6 -0.32 -0.28 -10.26
C ARG A 6 0.98 -0.03 -11.00
N THR A 7 2.12 -0.28 -10.32
CA THR A 7 3.45 -0.06 -10.91
C THR A 7 4.10 -1.35 -11.40
N GLY A 8 3.57 -2.51 -11.03
CA GLY A 8 4.12 -3.78 -11.45
C GLY A 8 3.60 -4.93 -10.62
N ALA A 9 4.26 -6.08 -10.74
CA ALA A 9 3.98 -7.26 -9.95
C ALA A 9 5.29 -7.81 -9.37
N ASP A 10 5.23 -8.25 -8.12
CA ASP A 10 6.39 -8.78 -7.42
C ASP A 10 6.43 -10.29 -7.57
N THR A 11 7.32 -10.78 -8.44
CA THR A 11 7.46 -12.22 -8.69
C THR A 11 8.02 -12.98 -7.49
N GLN A 12 8.70 -12.28 -6.58
CA GLN A 12 9.26 -12.86 -5.36
C GLN A 12 8.19 -13.02 -4.28
N ASN A 13 7.02 -12.40 -4.44
CA ASN A 13 5.95 -12.40 -3.46
C ASN A 13 4.62 -12.85 -4.09
N GLY A 14 4.65 -13.98 -4.83
CA GLY A 14 3.46 -14.57 -5.41
C GLY A 14 2.78 -13.73 -6.48
N ASN A 15 3.53 -12.93 -7.21
CA ASN A 15 3.01 -12.01 -8.24
C ASN A 15 2.02 -10.99 -7.71
N LYS A 16 2.08 -10.65 -6.43
CA LYS A 16 1.21 -9.63 -5.86
C LYS A 16 1.48 -8.27 -6.48
N PRO A 17 0.45 -7.43 -6.63
CA PRO A 17 0.63 -6.14 -7.28
C PRO A 17 1.44 -5.18 -6.41
N ILE A 18 2.31 -4.43 -7.05
CA ILE A 18 3.01 -3.30 -6.43
C ILE A 18 2.15 -2.07 -6.68
N LEU A 19 1.61 -1.47 -5.62
CA LEU A 19 0.62 -0.43 -5.74
C LEU A 19 1.10 0.88 -5.11
N GLU A 20 0.69 1.98 -5.73
CA GLU A 20 0.70 3.29 -5.11
C GLU A 20 -0.74 3.68 -4.85
N LEU A 21 -1.08 3.86 -3.59
CA LEU A 21 -2.44 4.09 -3.13
C LEU A 21 -2.57 5.49 -2.54
N ARG A 22 -3.71 6.10 -2.76
CA ARG A 22 -4.03 7.42 -2.18
C ARG A 22 -5.46 7.37 -1.65
N GLY A 23 -5.64 7.76 -0.40
CA GLY A 23 -6.95 7.73 0.22
C GLY A 23 -6.96 8.47 1.54
N LEU A 24 -8.03 8.24 2.31
CA LEU A 24 -8.20 8.88 3.62
C LEU A 24 -7.73 7.95 4.73
N SER A 25 -7.47 8.54 5.90
CA SER A 25 -7.11 7.74 7.08
C SER A 25 -8.23 6.79 7.52
N THR A 26 -9.48 7.11 7.17
CA THR A 26 -10.64 6.28 7.47
C THR A 26 -10.87 5.16 6.48
N ASP A 27 -10.20 5.18 5.34
CA ASP A 27 -10.28 4.09 4.35
C ASP A 27 -9.49 2.88 4.84
N THR A 28 -10.03 1.68 4.60
CA THR A 28 -9.32 0.46 4.94
C THR A 28 -8.19 0.20 3.95
N LYS A 29 -6.97 0.16 4.44
CA LYS A 29 -5.80 -0.12 3.61
C LYS A 29 -5.79 -1.61 3.23
N PRO A 30 -5.64 -1.95 1.94
CA PRO A 30 -5.59 -3.35 1.52
C PRO A 30 -4.32 -4.03 2.02
N THR A 31 -4.42 -5.33 2.29
CA THR A 31 -3.28 -6.14 2.74
C THR A 31 -2.86 -7.19 1.70
N ASP A 32 -3.55 -7.23 0.57
CA ASP A 32 -3.28 -8.15 -0.52
C ASP A 32 -2.41 -7.48 -1.59
N VAL A 33 -1.31 -6.89 -1.15
CA VAL A 33 -0.40 -6.11 -2.00
C VAL A 33 1.04 -6.54 -1.74
N SER A 34 1.93 -6.13 -2.64
CA SER A 34 3.34 -6.47 -2.53
C SER A 34 4.06 -5.65 -1.47
N ASN A 35 5.16 -6.20 -1.03
CA ASN A 35 6.14 -5.54 -0.17
C ASN A 35 6.58 -4.22 -0.79
N GLY A 36 6.59 -3.15 0.01
CA GLY A 36 6.99 -1.84 -0.49
C GLY A 36 5.91 -1.06 -1.21
N SER A 37 4.67 -1.56 -1.28
CA SER A 37 3.54 -0.76 -1.76
C SER A 37 3.36 0.46 -0.85
N ILE A 38 2.92 1.58 -1.43
CA ILE A 38 2.84 2.87 -0.74
C ILE A 38 1.38 3.29 -0.59
N TYR A 39 1.03 3.80 0.59
CA TYR A 39 -0.27 4.42 0.85
C TYR A 39 -0.07 5.84 1.36
N ILE A 40 -0.69 6.78 0.68
CA ILE A 40 -0.65 8.19 1.06
C ILE A 40 -2.00 8.57 1.64
N GLU A 41 -2.02 9.00 2.90
CA GLU A 41 -3.23 9.54 3.54
C GLU A 41 -3.35 11.02 3.19
N ILE A 42 -4.31 11.33 2.33
CA ILE A 42 -4.46 12.70 1.80
C ILE A 42 -4.88 13.68 2.90
N ASN A 43 -5.74 13.24 3.81
CA ASN A 43 -6.27 14.11 4.87
C ASN A 43 -5.28 14.39 6.00
N THR A 44 -4.30 13.53 6.21
CA THR A 44 -3.32 13.68 7.29
C THR A 44 -1.94 14.04 6.79
N GLY A 45 -1.66 13.77 5.51
CA GLY A 45 -0.32 13.92 4.92
C GLY A 45 0.65 12.83 5.30
N LYS A 46 0.18 11.76 5.92
CA LYS A 46 1.06 10.64 6.32
C LYS A 46 1.26 9.68 5.16
N VAL A 47 2.45 9.08 5.11
CA VAL A 47 2.82 8.11 4.09
C VAL A 47 3.19 6.79 4.77
N PHE A 48 2.68 5.68 4.23
CA PHE A 48 2.91 4.35 4.77
C PHE A 48 3.51 3.44 3.71
N MET A 49 4.31 2.48 4.16
CA MET A 49 4.87 1.43 3.30
C MET A 49 4.40 0.08 3.82
N PHE A 50 4.02 -0.82 2.90
CA PHE A 50 3.54 -2.14 3.29
C PHE A 50 4.69 -3.09 3.57
N ASP A 51 4.62 -3.75 4.73
CA ASP A 51 5.49 -4.84 5.14
C ASP A 51 4.74 -6.15 4.94
N ALA A 52 5.03 -6.86 3.86
CA ALA A 52 4.30 -8.07 3.50
C ALA A 52 4.61 -9.24 4.43
N GLU A 53 5.77 -9.27 5.07
CA GLU A 53 6.12 -10.35 5.99
C GLU A 53 5.26 -10.33 7.23
N ASN A 54 4.95 -9.13 7.74
CA ASN A 54 4.11 -8.94 8.93
C ASN A 54 2.68 -8.52 8.57
N GLU A 55 2.39 -8.35 7.28
CA GLU A 55 1.08 -7.89 6.79
C GLU A 55 0.63 -6.59 7.45
N GLN A 56 1.55 -5.63 7.55
CA GLN A 56 1.32 -4.36 8.23
C GLN A 56 1.75 -3.19 7.38
N TRP A 57 0.98 -2.11 7.47
CA TRP A 57 1.36 -0.81 6.95
C TRP A 57 2.16 -0.07 8.01
N LYS A 58 3.37 0.35 7.67
CA LYS A 58 4.23 1.11 8.58
C LYS A 58 4.40 2.52 8.09
N GLU A 59 4.24 3.48 9.00
CA GLU A 59 4.44 4.90 8.68
C GLU A 59 5.91 5.17 8.40
N ILE A 60 6.15 5.92 7.34
CA ILE A 60 7.51 6.37 6.97
C ILE A 60 7.87 7.63 7.75
#